data_f9f02325db3416ce2af4f5b1960852d8
#
_entry.id   f9f02325db3416ce2af4f5b1960852d8
#
_cell.length_a   1.000
_cell.length_b   1.000
_cell.length_c   1.000
_cell.angle_alpha   90.00
_cell.angle_beta   90.00
_cell.angle_gamma   90.00
#
_symmetry.space_group_name_H-M   'P 1'
#
loop_
_entity.id
_entity.type
_entity.pdbx_description
1 polymer ?
#
loop_
_entity_poly.entity_id
_entity_poly.type
_entity_poly.pdbx_seq_one_letter_code
_entity_poly.pdbx_strand_id
1 'polypeptide(L)'
;PLSLQTTLATRPIRPATVTYWEFNRPLPFYLKAGMGYPFNSVLDFYASSQNPGTGYVVGYVNHEGRYSKIGNDFGVKNNSTRMLNRIGAAAGKYFGRHVLEGDLSYENRMYHRYGMYLAPDFSADAVPGSMADYGDANIAVRFGDDFQDLSRVNFEIAIRGGMFFDHSEWPDYNDKARQTTLETHAKIARAF
;
A
#
# COMPACT_ATOMS: atom_id res chain seq x y z
N PRO A 1 18.90 -69.38 -16.22
CA PRO A 1 18.67 -68.20 -15.38
C PRO A 1 19.30 -67.00 -16.08
N LEU A 2 18.46 -66.10 -16.57
CA LEU A 2 18.88 -64.84 -17.15
C LEU A 2 19.18 -63.84 -16.03
N SER A 3 20.44 -63.49 -15.83
CA SER A 3 20.81 -62.41 -14.93
C SER A 3 20.74 -61.07 -15.67
N LEU A 4 19.71 -60.29 -15.43
CA LEU A 4 19.61 -58.89 -15.89
C LEU A 4 20.54 -58.05 -15.01
N GLN A 5 21.73 -57.68 -15.51
CA GLN A 5 22.55 -56.63 -14.92
C GLN A 5 22.09 -55.26 -15.46
N THR A 6 21.26 -54.59 -14.69
CA THR A 6 20.92 -53.16 -14.93
C THR A 6 22.02 -52.29 -14.35
N THR A 7 22.96 -51.89 -15.17
CA THR A 7 23.90 -50.82 -14.83
C THR A 7 23.19 -49.46 -14.97
N LEU A 8 22.63 -48.97 -13.90
CA LEU A 8 22.15 -47.60 -13.78
C LEU A 8 23.37 -46.66 -13.71
N ALA A 9 23.78 -46.13 -14.86
CA ALA A 9 24.78 -45.05 -14.90
C ALA A 9 24.11 -43.76 -14.38
N THR A 10 24.27 -43.49 -13.12
CA THR A 10 23.88 -42.18 -12.54
C THR A 10 24.84 -41.13 -13.06
N ARG A 11 24.39 -40.28 -13.99
CA ARG A 11 25.14 -39.08 -14.35
C ARG A 11 25.02 -38.10 -13.18
N PRO A 12 26.12 -37.63 -12.60
CA PRO A 12 26.08 -36.60 -11.56
C PRO A 12 25.43 -35.35 -12.15
N ILE A 13 24.39 -34.87 -11.47
CA ILE A 13 23.73 -33.61 -11.81
C ILE A 13 24.77 -32.51 -11.60
N ARG A 14 25.12 -31.78 -12.67
CA ARG A 14 25.98 -30.60 -12.56
C ARG A 14 25.29 -29.61 -11.61
N PRO A 15 25.98 -29.12 -10.56
CA PRO A 15 25.38 -28.10 -9.71
C PRO A 15 25.04 -26.88 -10.58
N ALA A 16 23.82 -26.38 -10.42
CA ALA A 16 23.38 -25.17 -11.12
C ALA A 16 24.32 -24.02 -10.70
N THR A 17 24.93 -23.39 -11.69
CA THR A 17 25.72 -22.18 -11.45
C THR A 17 24.72 -21.07 -11.17
N VAL A 18 24.58 -20.69 -9.90
CA VAL A 18 23.77 -19.53 -9.54
C VAL A 18 24.57 -18.30 -9.95
N THR A 19 24.19 -17.68 -11.06
CA THR A 19 24.69 -16.36 -11.40
C THR A 19 24.00 -15.39 -10.48
N TYR A 20 24.72 -14.83 -9.51
CA TYR A 20 24.23 -13.73 -8.72
C TYR A 20 24.04 -12.55 -9.68
N TRP A 21 22.79 -12.13 -9.86
CA TRP A 21 22.49 -10.91 -10.58
C TRP A 21 23.11 -9.77 -9.78
N GLU A 22 23.95 -8.97 -10.44
CA GLU A 22 24.38 -7.73 -9.81
C GLU A 22 23.12 -6.94 -9.46
N PHE A 23 22.93 -6.66 -8.18
CA PHE A 23 21.85 -5.79 -7.73
C PHE A 23 22.10 -4.41 -8.33
N ASN A 24 21.45 -4.12 -9.45
CA ASN A 24 21.39 -2.77 -9.96
C ASN A 24 20.78 -1.91 -8.87
N ARG A 25 21.50 -0.88 -8.43
CA ARG A 25 20.96 0.07 -7.48
C ARG A 25 19.63 0.59 -8.03
N PRO A 26 18.54 0.55 -7.25
CA PRO A 26 17.28 1.08 -7.72
C PRO A 26 17.47 2.55 -8.09
N LEU A 27 16.83 2.98 -9.15
CA LEU A 27 16.83 4.38 -9.55
C LEU A 27 16.32 5.24 -8.38
N PRO A 28 16.90 6.44 -8.15
CA PRO A 28 16.52 7.28 -7.03
C PRO A 28 15.08 7.82 -7.14
N PHE A 29 14.49 7.76 -8.31
CA PHE A 29 13.11 8.16 -8.53
C PHE A 29 12.46 7.34 -9.66
N TYR A 30 11.16 7.24 -9.59
CA TYR A 30 10.30 6.66 -10.60
C TYR A 30 9.08 7.55 -10.80
N LEU A 31 8.71 7.82 -12.04
CA LEU A 31 7.52 8.58 -12.40
C LEU A 31 6.76 7.84 -13.49
N LYS A 32 5.50 7.58 -13.25
CA LYS A 32 4.54 7.09 -14.24
C LYS A 32 3.33 8.01 -14.21
N ALA A 33 2.95 8.55 -15.36
CA ALA A 33 1.74 9.33 -15.53
C ALA A 33 0.99 8.83 -16.75
N GLY A 34 -0.31 8.78 -16.66
CA GLY A 34 -1.15 8.32 -17.76
C GLY A 34 -2.57 8.87 -17.67
N MET A 35 -3.16 9.07 -18.84
CA MET A 35 -4.58 9.42 -19.00
C MET A 35 -5.19 8.49 -20.04
N GLY A 36 -6.43 8.10 -19.85
CA GLY A 36 -7.14 7.19 -20.74
C GLY A 36 -8.59 7.59 -20.97
N TYR A 37 -9.17 6.99 -22.00
CA TYR A 37 -10.61 7.14 -22.29
C TYR A 37 -11.39 5.98 -21.66
N PRO A 38 -12.56 6.19 -21.07
CA PRO A 38 -13.21 7.46 -20.74
C PRO A 38 -12.61 8.03 -19.43
N PHE A 39 -11.84 9.11 -19.52
CA PHE A 39 -11.24 9.86 -18.42
C PHE A 39 -10.78 9.03 -17.21
N ASN A 40 -9.75 8.24 -17.43
CA ASN A 40 -8.98 7.61 -16.35
C ASN A 40 -7.67 8.39 -16.19
N SER A 41 -7.22 8.58 -14.97
CA SER A 41 -5.93 9.18 -14.66
C SER A 41 -5.13 8.26 -13.75
N VAL A 42 -3.83 8.21 -13.98
CA VAL A 42 -2.90 7.52 -13.12
C VAL A 42 -1.64 8.36 -12.95
N LEU A 43 -1.18 8.47 -11.72
CA LEU A 43 0.09 9.08 -11.38
C LEU A 43 0.75 8.24 -10.30
N ASP A 44 1.93 7.70 -10.59
CA ASP A 44 2.78 7.04 -9.61
C ASP A 44 4.12 7.77 -9.58
N PHE A 45 4.45 8.33 -8.45
CA PHE A 45 5.74 8.94 -8.20
C PHE A 45 6.40 8.26 -7.00
N TYR A 46 7.65 7.95 -7.15
CA TYR A 46 8.49 7.35 -6.12
C TYR A 46 9.84 8.03 -6.10
N ALA A 47 10.32 8.41 -4.93
CA ALA A 47 11.65 8.94 -4.74
C ALA A 47 12.32 8.28 -3.54
N SER A 48 13.57 7.90 -3.67
CA SER A 48 14.34 7.30 -2.59
C SER A 48 15.78 7.80 -2.57
N SER A 49 16.31 7.99 -1.38
CA SER A 49 17.73 8.21 -1.13
C SER A 49 18.19 7.12 -0.17
N GLN A 50 19.14 6.32 -0.59
CA GLN A 50 19.73 5.26 0.23
C GLN A 50 21.22 5.53 0.40
N ASN A 51 21.65 5.57 1.64
CA ASN A 51 23.05 5.64 1.99
C ASN A 51 23.38 4.43 2.87
N PRO A 52 23.95 3.36 2.27
CA PRO A 52 24.32 2.16 3.02
C PRO A 52 25.17 2.51 4.24
N GLY A 53 24.80 2.05 5.41
CA GLY A 53 25.49 2.31 6.67
C GLY A 53 25.05 3.54 7.44
N THR A 54 24.30 4.45 6.84
CA THR A 54 23.75 5.62 7.57
C THR A 54 22.23 5.67 7.63
N GLY A 55 21.53 5.25 6.58
CA GLY A 55 20.08 5.22 6.59
C GLY A 55 19.45 5.40 5.20
N TYR A 56 18.16 5.63 5.19
CA TYR A 56 17.37 5.83 3.97
C TYR A 56 16.24 6.84 4.19
N VAL A 57 15.80 7.43 3.12
CA VAL A 57 14.56 8.20 3.03
C VAL A 57 13.84 7.79 1.76
N VAL A 58 12.55 7.57 1.88
CA VAL A 58 11.68 7.17 0.77
C VAL A 58 10.41 8.02 0.83
N GLY A 59 9.91 8.43 -0.33
CA GLY A 59 8.63 9.11 -0.45
C GLY A 59 7.88 8.63 -1.68
N TYR A 60 6.55 8.63 -1.62
CA TYR A 60 5.71 8.21 -2.72
C TYR A 60 4.41 9.01 -2.80
N VAL A 61 3.91 9.15 -4.01
CA VAL A 61 2.58 9.67 -4.31
C VAL A 61 1.96 8.77 -5.37
N ASN A 62 0.78 8.23 -5.09
CA ASN A 62 0.01 7.46 -6.05
C ASN A 62 -1.38 8.08 -6.20
N HIS A 63 -1.82 8.19 -7.45
CA HIS A 63 -3.15 8.65 -7.80
C HIS A 63 -3.74 7.73 -8.84
N GLU A 64 -4.95 7.25 -8.59
CA GLU A 64 -5.79 6.58 -9.56
C GLU A 64 -7.15 7.29 -9.60
N GLY A 65 -7.54 7.76 -10.76
CA GLY A 65 -8.83 8.39 -10.99
C GLY A 65 -9.59 7.71 -12.13
N ARG A 66 -10.87 7.52 -11.93
CA ARG A 66 -11.79 7.06 -12.96
C ARG A 66 -13.03 7.95 -12.93
N TYR A 67 -13.22 8.73 -13.97
CA TYR A 67 -14.27 9.75 -14.06
C TYR A 67 -15.26 9.35 -15.15
N SER A 68 -16.32 8.68 -14.78
CA SER A 68 -17.31 8.18 -15.72
C SER A 68 -18.72 8.40 -15.22
N LYS A 69 -19.66 8.36 -16.16
CA LYS A 69 -21.10 8.35 -15.87
C LYS A 69 -21.68 7.05 -16.42
N ILE A 70 -22.49 6.39 -15.63
CA ILE A 70 -23.22 5.19 -16.03
C ILE A 70 -24.66 5.58 -16.32
N GLY A 71 -25.12 5.32 -17.54
CA GLY A 71 -26.52 5.47 -17.90
C GLY A 71 -27.31 4.20 -17.58
N ASN A 72 -28.56 4.36 -17.15
CA ASN A 72 -29.52 3.26 -17.07
C ASN A 72 -30.43 3.25 -18.32
N ASP A 73 -31.23 2.20 -18.44
CA ASP A 73 -32.18 2.03 -19.55
C ASP A 73 -33.26 3.12 -19.62
N PHE A 74 -33.42 3.92 -18.57
CA PHE A 74 -34.36 5.04 -18.46
C PHE A 74 -33.73 6.39 -18.84
N GLY A 75 -32.47 6.39 -19.32
CA GLY A 75 -31.79 7.63 -19.75
C GLY A 75 -31.17 8.44 -18.61
N VAL A 76 -31.28 8.00 -17.36
CA VAL A 76 -30.66 8.67 -16.21
C VAL A 76 -29.17 8.34 -16.18
N LYS A 77 -28.33 9.37 -16.13
CA LYS A 77 -26.86 9.24 -16.04
C LYS A 77 -26.40 9.49 -14.60
N ASN A 78 -25.95 8.46 -13.93
CA ASN A 78 -25.37 8.53 -12.60
C ASN A 78 -23.85 8.69 -12.66
N ASN A 79 -23.30 9.49 -11.75
CA ASN A 79 -21.87 9.64 -11.60
C ASN A 79 -21.27 8.36 -11.00
N SER A 80 -20.26 7.81 -11.65
CA SER A 80 -19.52 6.62 -11.19
C SER A 80 -18.05 6.92 -10.94
N THR A 81 -17.72 8.16 -10.60
CA THR A 81 -16.35 8.59 -10.31
C THR A 81 -15.79 7.81 -9.11
N ARG A 82 -14.57 7.35 -9.27
CA ARG A 82 -13.78 6.73 -8.22
C ARG A 82 -12.38 7.32 -8.23
N MET A 83 -11.90 7.72 -7.07
CA MET A 83 -10.52 8.18 -6.87
C MET A 83 -9.86 7.47 -5.70
N LEU A 84 -8.58 7.21 -5.86
CA LEU A 84 -7.70 6.72 -4.80
C LEU A 84 -6.41 7.55 -4.85
N ASN A 85 -6.14 8.23 -3.75
CA ASN A 85 -4.93 9.02 -3.59
C ASN A 85 -4.15 8.48 -2.40
N ARG A 86 -2.86 8.24 -2.58
CA ARG A 86 -1.95 7.82 -1.52
C ARG A 86 -0.72 8.70 -1.53
N ILE A 87 -0.32 9.17 -0.37
CA ILE A 87 0.95 9.85 -0.17
C ILE A 87 1.61 9.28 1.08
N GLY A 88 2.90 9.08 1.04
CA GLY A 88 3.62 8.63 2.21
C GLY A 88 5.10 8.90 2.12
N ALA A 89 5.74 8.85 3.27
CA ALA A 89 7.17 8.94 3.41
C ALA A 89 7.64 8.02 4.54
N ALA A 90 8.80 7.43 4.36
CA ALA A 90 9.47 6.66 5.40
C ALA A 90 10.95 7.05 5.45
N ALA A 91 11.52 7.03 6.64
CA ALA A 91 12.92 7.27 6.86
C ALA A 91 13.47 6.30 7.92
N GLY A 92 14.69 5.86 7.71
CA GLY A 92 15.40 5.01 8.67
C GLY A 92 16.83 5.48 8.86
N LYS A 93 17.31 5.39 10.10
CA LYS A 93 18.70 5.69 10.45
C LYS A 93 19.31 4.53 11.21
N TYR A 94 20.51 4.15 10.81
CA TYR A 94 21.27 3.05 11.42
C TYR A 94 22.22 3.59 12.48
N PHE A 95 22.24 2.94 13.63
CA PHE A 95 23.10 3.24 14.77
C PHE A 95 23.84 1.96 15.19
N GLY A 96 24.82 1.56 14.40
CA GLY A 96 25.46 0.27 14.57
C GLY A 96 24.48 -0.86 14.29
N ARG A 97 24.10 -1.61 15.35
CA ARG A 97 23.09 -2.69 15.24
C ARG A 97 21.65 -2.23 15.44
N HIS A 98 21.45 -1.01 15.90
CA HIS A 98 20.11 -0.48 16.13
C HIS A 98 19.62 0.29 14.92
N VAL A 99 18.33 0.24 14.69
CA VAL A 99 17.64 0.95 13.62
C VAL A 99 16.51 1.77 14.21
N LEU A 100 16.47 3.04 13.88
CA LEU A 100 15.32 3.91 14.11
C LEU A 100 14.63 4.15 12.78
N GLU A 101 13.38 3.77 12.69
CA GLU A 101 12.56 3.96 11.49
C GLU A 101 11.30 4.72 11.86
N GLY A 102 10.86 5.56 10.94
CA GLY A 102 9.58 6.24 11.01
C GLY A 102 8.92 6.25 9.65
N ASP A 103 7.61 6.06 9.64
CA ASP A 103 6.78 6.18 8.45
C ASP A 103 5.54 7.02 8.74
N LEU A 104 5.10 7.72 7.70
CA LEU A 104 3.89 8.52 7.67
C LEU A 104 3.20 8.25 6.36
N SER A 105 1.90 7.98 6.40
CA SER A 105 1.10 7.77 5.20
C SER A 105 -0.29 8.37 5.35
N TYR A 106 -0.83 8.80 4.22
CA TYR A 106 -2.21 9.24 4.09
C TYR A 106 -2.82 8.62 2.84
N GLU A 107 -3.99 8.02 2.99
CA GLU A 107 -4.80 7.52 1.90
C GLU A 107 -6.15 8.25 1.90
N ASN A 108 -6.56 8.74 0.75
CA ASN A 108 -7.91 9.24 0.52
C ASN A 108 -8.58 8.38 -0.54
N ARG A 109 -9.76 7.91 -0.23
CA ARG A 109 -10.58 7.07 -1.10
C ARG A 109 -11.95 7.72 -1.27
N MET A 110 -12.24 8.10 -2.50
CA MET A 110 -13.49 8.72 -2.89
C MET A 110 -14.17 7.88 -3.97
N TYR A 111 -15.46 7.67 -3.83
CA TYR A 111 -16.27 7.05 -4.89
C TYR A 111 -17.73 7.45 -4.80
N HIS A 112 -18.38 7.55 -5.98
CA HIS A 112 -19.81 7.72 -6.05
C HIS A 112 -20.50 6.36 -5.93
N ARG A 113 -21.54 6.32 -5.11
CA ARG A 113 -22.41 5.16 -4.99
C ARG A 113 -23.35 5.17 -6.17
N TYR A 114 -23.15 4.28 -7.11
CA TYR A 114 -24.07 4.03 -8.21
C TYR A 114 -24.72 2.67 -7.99
N GLY A 115 -25.91 2.46 -8.55
CA GLY A 115 -26.64 1.19 -8.43
C GLY A 115 -27.86 1.27 -7.51
N MET A 116 -28.26 2.46 -7.07
CA MET A 116 -29.60 2.63 -6.56
C MET A 116 -30.60 2.52 -7.72
N TYR A 117 -31.54 1.61 -7.59
CA TYR A 117 -32.69 1.57 -8.50
C TYR A 117 -33.55 2.81 -8.24
N LEU A 118 -33.54 3.72 -9.16
CA LEU A 118 -34.43 4.87 -9.15
C LEU A 118 -35.66 4.51 -9.97
N ALA A 119 -36.84 4.54 -9.34
CA ALA A 119 -38.09 4.43 -10.07
C ALA A 119 -38.18 5.55 -11.12
N PRO A 120 -38.86 5.35 -12.26
CA PRO A 120 -38.92 6.32 -13.36
C PRO A 120 -39.45 7.71 -13.00
N ASP A 121 -40.15 7.83 -11.92
CA ASP A 121 -40.76 9.04 -11.37
C ASP A 121 -39.84 9.79 -10.37
N PHE A 122 -38.66 9.25 -10.03
CA PHE A 122 -37.69 9.97 -9.24
C PHE A 122 -36.90 10.95 -10.11
N SER A 123 -36.93 12.22 -9.77
CA SER A 123 -36.04 13.20 -10.39
C SER A 123 -34.60 12.91 -9.96
N ALA A 124 -33.65 13.04 -10.92
CA ALA A 124 -32.23 12.83 -10.63
C ALA A 124 -31.69 13.78 -9.53
N ASP A 125 -32.37 14.89 -9.29
CA ASP A 125 -32.06 15.88 -8.25
C ASP A 125 -32.47 15.43 -6.85
N ALA A 126 -33.28 14.38 -6.76
CA ALA A 126 -33.76 13.84 -5.48
C ALA A 126 -32.87 12.76 -4.86
N VAL A 127 -31.74 12.39 -5.52
CA VAL A 127 -30.78 11.44 -4.96
C VAL A 127 -29.77 12.20 -4.13
N PRO A 128 -29.94 12.20 -2.84
CA PRO A 128 -29.05 12.94 -1.96
C PRO A 128 -27.68 12.26 -1.94
N GLY A 129 -26.62 13.09 -1.88
CA GLY A 129 -25.25 12.79 -1.53
C GLY A 129 -24.77 11.36 -1.78
N SER A 130 -24.48 11.02 -3.03
CA SER A 130 -24.06 9.66 -3.38
C SER A 130 -22.57 9.45 -3.24
N MET A 131 -21.84 10.41 -2.67
CA MET A 131 -20.38 10.37 -2.57
C MET A 131 -19.93 9.81 -1.22
N ALA A 132 -19.13 8.78 -1.28
CA ALA A 132 -18.37 8.29 -0.14
C ALA A 132 -16.94 8.84 -0.23
N ASP A 133 -16.45 9.43 0.85
CA ASP A 133 -15.11 10.01 0.97
C ASP A 133 -14.49 9.61 2.31
N TYR A 134 -13.43 8.83 2.24
CA TYR A 134 -12.72 8.31 3.40
C TYR A 134 -11.26 8.76 3.37
N GLY A 135 -10.78 9.20 4.52
CA GLY A 135 -9.39 9.50 4.77
C GLY A 135 -8.81 8.54 5.82
N ASP A 136 -7.61 8.07 5.59
CA ASP A 136 -6.85 7.24 6.53
C ASP A 136 -5.44 7.81 6.66
N ALA A 137 -5.06 8.25 7.86
CA ALA A 137 -3.75 8.78 8.16
C ALA A 137 -3.05 7.86 9.17
N ASN A 138 -1.83 7.44 8.86
CA ASN A 138 -1.06 6.53 9.69
C ASN A 138 0.33 7.09 9.94
N ILE A 139 0.82 6.89 11.16
CA ILE A 139 2.19 7.17 11.57
C ILE A 139 2.72 5.95 12.34
N ALA A 140 3.93 5.54 12.05
CA ALA A 140 4.61 4.54 12.85
C ALA A 140 6.05 4.94 13.15
N VAL A 141 6.53 4.54 14.31
CA VAL A 141 7.93 4.69 14.72
C VAL A 141 8.37 3.35 15.28
N ARG A 142 9.51 2.87 14.82
CA ARG A 142 10.15 1.63 15.25
C ARG A 142 11.58 1.90 15.69
N PHE A 143 11.95 1.38 16.83
CA PHE A 143 13.34 1.38 17.30
C PHE A 143 13.71 0.00 17.82
N GLY A 144 14.83 -0.52 17.39
CA GLY A 144 15.28 -1.84 17.83
C GLY A 144 16.50 -2.35 17.09
N ASP A 145 16.77 -3.61 17.30
CA ASP A 145 17.85 -4.35 16.67
C ASP A 145 17.42 -4.87 15.28
N ASP A 146 18.38 -5.19 14.44
CA ASP A 146 18.17 -5.78 13.12
C ASP A 146 17.88 -7.30 13.13
N PHE A 147 17.97 -7.94 14.28
CA PHE A 147 17.75 -9.37 14.51
C PHE A 147 18.62 -10.31 13.63
N GLN A 148 19.74 -9.83 13.11
CA GLN A 148 20.64 -10.66 12.31
C GLN A 148 21.46 -11.62 13.17
N ASP A 149 21.84 -11.22 14.39
CA ASP A 149 22.59 -12.03 15.33
C ASP A 149 21.71 -12.43 16.51
N LEU A 150 21.14 -13.62 16.45
CA LEU A 150 20.29 -14.17 17.51
C LEU A 150 21.08 -14.76 18.69
N SER A 151 22.42 -14.85 18.64
CA SER A 151 23.23 -15.27 19.78
C SER A 151 23.16 -14.27 20.93
N ARG A 152 22.69 -13.07 20.67
CA ARG A 152 22.51 -11.98 21.63
C ARG A 152 21.04 -11.72 21.91
N VAL A 153 20.77 -10.99 22.98
CA VAL A 153 19.44 -10.45 23.21
C VAL A 153 19.18 -9.32 22.23
N ASN A 154 18.15 -9.45 21.42
CA ASN A 154 17.66 -8.45 20.50
C ASN A 154 16.32 -7.94 21.02
N PHE A 155 16.05 -6.66 20.81
CA PHE A 155 14.78 -6.03 21.17
C PHE A 155 14.25 -5.16 20.04
N GLU A 156 12.95 -4.95 20.03
CA GLU A 156 12.25 -4.04 19.14
C GLU A 156 11.07 -3.42 19.89
N ILE A 157 10.90 -2.13 19.73
CA ILE A 157 9.74 -1.38 20.20
C ILE A 157 9.18 -0.64 19.02
N ALA A 158 7.89 -0.78 18.79
CA ALA A 158 7.16 -0.07 17.74
C ALA A 158 5.89 0.57 18.30
N ILE A 159 5.60 1.76 17.84
CA ILE A 159 4.39 2.51 18.16
C ILE A 159 3.75 2.90 16.82
N ARG A 160 2.46 2.63 16.69
CA ARG A 160 1.65 3.02 15.53
C ARG A 160 0.45 3.83 15.98
N GLY A 161 0.22 4.94 15.29
CA GLY A 161 -0.99 5.73 15.42
C GLY A 161 -1.74 5.75 14.10
N GLY A 162 -3.06 5.62 14.15
CA GLY A 162 -3.92 5.70 12.98
C GLY A 162 -5.12 6.61 13.24
N MET A 163 -5.52 7.36 12.22
CA MET A 163 -6.74 8.16 12.23
C MET A 163 -7.52 7.89 10.96
N PHE A 164 -8.74 7.41 11.13
CA PHE A 164 -9.72 7.27 10.06
C PHE A 164 -10.72 8.42 10.12
N PHE A 165 -11.08 8.95 8.96
CA PHE A 165 -12.05 10.03 8.78
C PHE A 165 -13.07 9.63 7.74
N ASP A 166 -14.35 9.78 8.07
CA ASP A 166 -15.44 9.69 7.11
C ASP A 166 -15.92 11.13 6.80
N HIS A 167 -15.69 11.56 5.58
CA HIS A 167 -16.14 12.85 5.04
C HIS A 167 -17.32 12.67 4.07
N SER A 168 -17.90 11.47 4.02
CA SER A 168 -18.98 11.14 3.09
C SER A 168 -20.18 12.05 3.29
N GLU A 169 -20.81 12.39 2.19
CA GLU A 169 -22.08 13.12 2.20
C GLU A 169 -23.24 12.12 2.40
N TRP A 170 -23.96 12.27 3.50
CA TRP A 170 -25.17 11.52 3.80
C TRP A 170 -26.35 12.46 3.86
N PRO A 171 -27.48 12.13 3.21
CA PRO A 171 -28.63 13.05 3.11
C PRO A 171 -29.25 13.45 4.42
N ASP A 172 -29.26 12.53 5.37
CA ASP A 172 -29.96 12.68 6.66
C ASP A 172 -29.03 12.59 7.87
N TYR A 173 -27.69 12.59 7.65
CA TYR A 173 -26.71 12.37 8.70
C TYR A 173 -25.59 13.41 8.62
N ASN A 174 -25.56 14.27 9.62
CA ASN A 174 -24.47 15.28 9.76
C ASN A 174 -23.27 14.79 10.57
N ASP A 175 -23.34 13.59 11.13
CA ASP A 175 -22.27 13.05 11.97
C ASP A 175 -21.18 12.42 11.12
N LYS A 176 -20.01 13.06 11.12
CA LYS A 176 -18.80 12.56 10.49
C LYS A 176 -18.10 11.58 11.42
N ALA A 177 -18.00 10.33 11.00
CA ALA A 177 -17.30 9.32 11.79
C ALA A 177 -15.79 9.58 11.82
N ARG A 178 -15.21 9.46 13.01
CA ARG A 178 -13.77 9.52 13.22
C ARG A 178 -13.35 8.39 14.15
N GLN A 179 -12.32 7.70 13.78
CA GLN A 179 -11.69 6.67 14.61
C GLN A 179 -10.22 6.99 14.79
N THR A 180 -9.72 6.84 16.00
CA THR A 180 -8.30 6.95 16.32
C THR A 180 -7.84 5.65 16.93
N THR A 181 -6.73 5.11 16.43
CA THR A 181 -6.09 3.88 16.94
C THR A 181 -4.69 4.18 17.41
N LEU A 182 -4.28 3.53 18.48
CA LEU A 182 -2.90 3.54 18.97
C LEU A 182 -2.51 2.10 19.30
N GLU A 183 -1.45 1.62 18.67
CA GLU A 183 -0.91 0.29 18.89
C GLU A 183 0.53 0.40 19.37
N THR A 184 0.89 -0.43 20.33
CA THR A 184 2.27 -0.57 20.83
C THR A 184 2.68 -2.01 20.70
N HIS A 185 3.88 -2.25 20.20
CA HIS A 185 4.45 -3.57 20.05
C HIS A 185 5.85 -3.59 20.67
N ALA A 186 6.14 -4.62 21.46
CA ALA A 186 7.49 -4.88 21.96
C ALA A 186 7.86 -6.34 21.70
N LYS A 187 9.07 -6.57 21.23
CA LYS A 187 9.60 -7.89 20.95
C LYS A 187 11.00 -8.02 21.56
N ILE A 188 11.26 -9.14 22.22
CA ILE A 188 12.59 -9.52 22.71
C ILE A 188 12.86 -10.95 22.24
N ALA A 189 14.02 -11.20 21.67
CA ALA A 189 14.41 -12.52 21.18
C ALA A 189 15.89 -12.80 21.45
N ARG A 190 16.18 -14.07 21.79
CA ARG A 190 17.52 -14.65 21.88
C ARG A 190 17.45 -16.13 21.52
N ALA A 191 18.39 -16.62 20.73
CA ALA A 191 18.58 -18.06 20.55
C ALA A 191 19.41 -18.63 21.70
N PHE A 192 19.07 -19.83 22.17
CA PHE A 192 19.79 -20.58 23.17
C PHE A 192 20.51 -21.74 22.50
#